data_ae10ee385bf1b1ec8a691ca2ea59cd34
#
_entry.id   ae10ee385bf1b1ec8a691ca2ea59cd34
#
_cell.length_a   1.000
_cell.length_b   1.000
_cell.length_c   1.000
_cell.angle_alpha   90.00
_cell.angle_beta   90.00
_cell.angle_gamma   90.00
#
_symmetry.space_group_name_H-M   'P 1'
#
loop_
_entity.id
_entity.type
_entity.pdbx_description
1 polymer ?
#
loop_
_entity_poly.entity_id
_entity_poly.type
_entity_poly.pdbx_seq_one_letter_code
_entity_poly.pdbx_strand_id
1 'polypeptide(L)'
;MAKTQCLARIREVRHDIPHVISIDFEPCGMPSITSVDEHVKIVLPSDGSDLRQPVRDNAALPLLRTYTRRRWFEDGSWGIDVLQFGPEAGAEAHRGPGMQWSQAVQPGDQVAVRGPGGHWQTPDDICHLLAVADAVALPAVANALAALPTSARATIVRVNGRHDYPLPLTDRVTVVTAPRDPDGIVATVQGLDLPQNTHAFVHGEAAMVRPMRRHLRLERGLPRDRIHPSAYWFAGRDADGWRAIKQDFNRSMDAESGD
;
A
#
# COMPACT_ATOMS: atom_id res chain seq x y z
N MET A 1 -9.43 2.37 -17.68
CA MET A 1 -8.51 1.63 -18.57
C MET A 1 -8.65 0.13 -18.36
N ALA A 2 -8.55 -0.70 -19.40
CA ALA A 2 -8.52 -2.15 -19.25
C ALA A 2 -7.27 -2.54 -18.44
N LYS A 3 -7.42 -3.43 -17.46
CA LYS A 3 -6.29 -3.94 -16.68
C LYS A 3 -5.41 -4.79 -17.58
N THR A 4 -4.17 -4.35 -17.80
CA THR A 4 -3.18 -5.11 -18.56
C THR A 4 -2.66 -6.27 -17.71
N GLN A 5 -2.48 -7.43 -18.33
CA GLN A 5 -1.73 -8.54 -17.75
C GLN A 5 -0.47 -8.75 -18.55
N CYS A 6 0.65 -8.87 -17.91
CA CYS A 6 1.92 -9.21 -18.53
C CYS A 6 2.62 -10.34 -17.77
N LEU A 7 3.57 -10.99 -18.41
CA LEU A 7 4.51 -11.90 -17.79
C LEU A 7 5.78 -11.11 -17.50
N ALA A 8 6.03 -10.83 -16.23
CA ALA A 8 7.19 -10.07 -15.78
C ALA A 8 8.32 -11.03 -15.37
N ARG A 9 9.56 -10.74 -15.80
CA ARG A 9 10.76 -11.45 -15.38
C ARG A 9 11.38 -10.73 -14.19
N ILE A 10 11.77 -11.47 -13.15
CA ILE A 10 12.52 -10.94 -12.02
C ILE A 10 13.93 -10.57 -12.48
N ARG A 11 14.30 -9.29 -12.31
CA ARG A 11 15.62 -8.75 -12.60
C ARG A 11 16.56 -8.91 -11.42
N GLU A 12 16.08 -8.55 -10.22
CA GLU A 12 16.87 -8.50 -9.00
C GLU A 12 16.01 -8.73 -7.77
N VAL A 13 16.58 -9.37 -6.76
CA VAL A 13 15.98 -9.54 -5.43
C VAL A 13 17.00 -9.05 -4.40
N ARG A 14 16.60 -8.11 -3.55
CA ARG A 14 17.47 -7.50 -2.53
C ARG A 14 16.88 -7.64 -1.13
N HIS A 15 17.78 -7.71 -0.13
CA HIS A 15 17.46 -7.84 1.29
C HIS A 15 18.19 -6.76 2.12
N ASP A 16 18.41 -5.59 1.52
CA ASP A 16 19.16 -4.47 2.08
C ASP A 16 18.37 -3.63 3.09
N ILE A 17 17.06 -3.76 3.10
CA ILE A 17 16.18 -3.12 4.07
C ILE A 17 15.70 -4.19 5.08
N PRO A 18 15.87 -4.00 6.40
CA PRO A 18 15.39 -4.95 7.39
C PRO A 18 13.90 -5.26 7.22
N HIS A 19 13.57 -6.55 7.23
CA HIS A 19 12.19 -7.04 7.07
C HIS A 19 11.50 -6.64 5.75
N VAL A 20 12.26 -6.35 4.70
CA VAL A 20 11.74 -6.06 3.37
C VAL A 20 12.51 -6.87 2.34
N ILE A 21 11.78 -7.49 1.43
CA ILE A 21 12.34 -8.05 0.20
C ILE A 21 11.97 -7.10 -0.94
N SER A 22 12.98 -6.46 -1.51
CA SER A 22 12.83 -5.61 -2.68
C SER A 22 12.98 -6.45 -3.94
N ILE A 23 11.98 -6.41 -4.83
CA ILE A 23 11.95 -7.19 -6.05
C ILE A 23 11.81 -6.24 -7.24
N ASP A 24 12.80 -6.27 -8.13
CA ASP A 24 12.78 -5.50 -9.36
C ASP A 24 12.52 -6.40 -10.56
N PHE A 25 11.77 -5.87 -11.52
CA PHE A 25 11.30 -6.57 -12.71
C PHE A 25 11.85 -5.93 -13.98
N GLU A 26 12.12 -6.75 -14.97
CA GLU A 26 12.37 -6.29 -16.33
C GLU A 26 11.11 -5.63 -16.92
N PRO A 27 11.26 -4.78 -17.97
CA PRO A 27 10.11 -4.23 -18.66
C PRO A 27 9.20 -5.34 -19.22
N CYS A 28 7.89 -5.21 -19.00
CA CYS A 28 6.90 -6.20 -19.48
C CYS A 28 5.74 -5.56 -20.27
N GLY A 29 5.92 -4.32 -20.74
CA GLY A 29 4.88 -3.59 -21.48
C GLY A 29 3.73 -3.09 -20.60
N MET A 30 3.84 -3.19 -19.27
CA MET A 30 2.87 -2.59 -18.35
C MET A 30 3.03 -1.07 -18.35
N PRO A 31 1.95 -0.31 -18.64
CA PRO A 31 2.02 1.15 -18.59
C PRO A 31 2.30 1.62 -17.15
N SER A 32 2.82 2.84 -17.02
CA SER A 32 2.81 3.58 -15.76
C SER A 32 1.63 4.55 -15.74
N ILE A 33 1.11 4.80 -14.57
CA ILE A 33 0.09 5.81 -14.32
C ILE A 33 0.65 6.87 -13.37
N THR A 34 0.14 8.09 -13.46
CA THR A 34 0.61 9.21 -12.63
C THR A 34 0.02 9.18 -11.21
N SER A 35 -0.12 8.00 -10.63
CA SER A 35 -0.71 7.83 -9.29
C SER A 35 0.36 7.43 -8.29
N VAL A 36 0.42 8.11 -7.15
CA VAL A 36 1.40 7.78 -6.10
C VAL A 36 1.07 6.49 -5.36
N ASP A 37 -0.19 6.07 -5.36
CA ASP A 37 -0.65 4.77 -4.86
C ASP A 37 -0.68 3.71 -5.97
N GLU A 38 0.12 3.90 -7.03
CA GLU A 38 0.24 2.92 -8.10
C GLU A 38 0.60 1.55 -7.55
N HIS A 39 -0.17 0.55 -7.94
CA HIS A 39 0.00 -0.80 -7.46
C HIS A 39 -0.23 -1.84 -8.56
N VAL A 40 0.37 -2.99 -8.37
CA VAL A 40 0.22 -4.17 -9.21
C VAL A 40 -0.28 -5.34 -8.40
N LYS A 41 -0.84 -6.33 -9.08
CA LYS A 41 -1.25 -7.61 -8.49
C LYS A 41 -0.37 -8.72 -9.03
N ILE A 42 0.42 -9.31 -8.18
CA ILE A 42 1.13 -10.55 -8.46
C ILE A 42 0.10 -11.68 -8.49
N VAL A 43 0.15 -12.47 -9.55
CA VAL A 43 -0.78 -13.57 -9.82
C VAL A 43 -0.09 -14.87 -9.47
N LEU A 44 -0.54 -15.54 -8.42
CA LEU A 44 0.07 -16.74 -7.87
C LEU A 44 -0.84 -17.96 -8.09
N PRO A 45 -0.29 -19.16 -8.25
CA PRO A 45 -1.07 -20.39 -8.34
C PRO A 45 -1.85 -20.66 -7.04
N SER A 46 -3.04 -21.24 -7.17
CA SER A 46 -3.92 -21.62 -6.06
C SER A 46 -4.06 -23.12 -5.88
N ASP A 47 -3.43 -23.90 -6.74
CA ASP A 47 -3.52 -25.36 -6.82
C ASP A 47 -2.41 -26.10 -6.05
N GLY A 48 -1.61 -25.38 -5.26
CA GLY A 48 -0.48 -25.92 -4.51
C GLY A 48 0.79 -26.14 -5.33
N SER A 49 0.81 -25.72 -6.60
CA SER A 49 2.04 -25.73 -7.41
C SER A 49 3.08 -24.73 -6.92
N ASP A 50 4.31 -24.84 -7.42
CA ASP A 50 5.41 -23.93 -7.07
C ASP A 50 5.03 -22.47 -7.37
N LEU A 51 5.04 -21.64 -6.34
CA LEU A 51 4.67 -20.22 -6.44
C LEU A 51 5.56 -19.41 -7.38
N ARG A 52 6.74 -19.93 -7.76
CA ARG A 52 7.64 -19.29 -8.74
C ARG A 52 7.22 -19.57 -10.18
N GLN A 53 6.33 -20.52 -10.40
CA GLN A 53 5.84 -20.84 -11.74
C GLN A 53 4.71 -19.86 -12.13
N PRO A 54 4.75 -19.30 -13.35
CA PRO A 54 3.67 -18.46 -13.82
C PRO A 54 2.37 -19.25 -13.94
N VAL A 55 1.28 -18.61 -13.52
CA VAL A 55 -0.07 -19.21 -13.63
C VAL A 55 -0.44 -19.39 -15.09
N ARG A 56 -0.86 -20.60 -15.46
CA ARG A 56 -1.33 -20.95 -16.80
C ARG A 56 -2.78 -20.49 -17.01
N ASP A 57 -3.15 -20.16 -18.24
CA ASP A 57 -4.45 -19.57 -18.58
C ASP A 57 -5.68 -20.41 -18.17
N ASN A 58 -5.53 -21.71 -17.98
CA ASN A 58 -6.62 -22.63 -17.59
C ASN A 58 -6.58 -23.06 -16.11
N ALA A 59 -5.83 -22.37 -15.27
CA ALA A 59 -5.74 -22.68 -13.86
C ALA A 59 -7.04 -22.28 -13.12
N ALA A 60 -7.27 -22.93 -11.97
CA ALA A 60 -8.26 -22.46 -10.97
C ALA A 60 -8.06 -20.97 -10.66
N LEU A 61 -9.09 -20.31 -10.12
CA LEU A 61 -9.01 -18.87 -9.80
C LEU A 61 -7.72 -18.55 -9.05
N PRO A 62 -6.81 -17.75 -9.65
CA PRO A 62 -5.49 -17.52 -9.08
C PRO A 62 -5.56 -16.66 -7.81
N LEU A 63 -4.58 -16.85 -6.95
CA LEU A 63 -4.37 -15.95 -5.80
C LEU A 63 -3.79 -14.62 -6.30
N LEU A 64 -4.35 -13.51 -5.84
CA LEU A 64 -3.87 -12.19 -6.20
C LEU A 64 -3.29 -11.49 -4.97
N ARG A 65 -2.06 -10.99 -5.06
CA ARG A 65 -1.41 -10.23 -4.00
C ARG A 65 -1.02 -8.85 -4.52
N THR A 66 -1.53 -7.82 -3.85
CA THR A 66 -1.37 -6.43 -4.28
C THR A 66 -0.16 -5.81 -3.61
N TYR A 67 0.70 -5.19 -4.39
CA TYR A 67 1.87 -4.48 -3.92
C TYR A 67 1.97 -3.11 -4.58
N THR A 68 2.41 -2.12 -3.82
CA THR A 68 2.74 -0.80 -4.35
C THR A 68 3.91 -0.89 -5.31
N ARG A 69 3.77 -0.30 -6.49
CA ARG A 69 4.89 -0.09 -7.40
C ARG A 69 5.74 1.05 -6.83
N ARG A 70 6.94 0.71 -6.37
CA ARG A 70 7.76 1.61 -5.55
C ARG A 70 8.90 2.26 -6.31
N ARG A 71 9.40 1.58 -7.33
CA ARG A 71 10.54 2.02 -8.14
C ARG A 71 10.20 2.02 -9.61
N TRP A 72 10.77 3.00 -10.30
CA TRP A 72 10.70 3.13 -11.76
C TRP A 72 12.10 3.46 -12.24
N PHE A 73 12.54 2.79 -13.31
CA PHE A 73 13.85 2.98 -13.91
C PHE A 73 13.70 3.48 -15.34
N GLU A 74 14.72 4.19 -15.84
CA GLU A 74 14.72 4.79 -17.18
C GLU A 74 14.58 3.75 -18.29
N ASP A 75 15.07 2.53 -18.08
CA ASP A 75 14.96 1.42 -19.03
C ASP A 75 13.56 0.76 -19.05
N GLY A 76 12.61 1.29 -18.28
CA GLY A 76 11.26 0.76 -18.15
C GLY A 76 11.12 -0.39 -17.15
N SER A 77 12.19 -0.79 -16.48
CA SER A 77 12.15 -1.69 -15.32
C SER A 77 11.43 -1.03 -14.15
N TRP A 78 10.93 -1.83 -13.24
CA TRP A 78 10.18 -1.34 -12.10
C TRP A 78 10.31 -2.28 -10.89
N GLY A 79 9.90 -1.84 -9.71
CA GLY A 79 10.05 -2.67 -8.52
C GLY A 79 8.99 -2.47 -7.47
N ILE A 80 8.85 -3.49 -6.62
CA ILE A 80 7.99 -3.51 -5.43
C ILE A 80 8.83 -3.79 -4.19
N ASP A 81 8.26 -3.45 -3.02
CA ASP A 81 8.79 -3.83 -1.73
C ASP A 81 7.78 -4.71 -1.01
N VAL A 82 8.21 -5.90 -0.61
CA VAL A 82 7.39 -6.88 0.08
C VAL A 82 7.82 -6.93 1.54
N LEU A 83 6.98 -6.41 2.43
CA LEU A 83 7.25 -6.46 3.86
C LEU A 83 7.16 -7.89 4.38
N GLN A 84 8.10 -8.24 5.23
CA GLN A 84 8.20 -9.54 5.89
C GLN A 84 7.72 -9.40 7.32
N PHE A 85 6.71 -10.17 7.70
CA PHE A 85 6.19 -10.18 9.06
C PHE A 85 6.80 -11.34 9.84
N GLY A 86 7.25 -11.06 11.08
CA GLY A 86 7.77 -12.05 11.99
C GLY A 86 6.66 -12.90 12.65
N PRO A 87 7.02 -13.93 13.45
CA PRO A 87 6.07 -14.79 14.18
C PRO A 87 5.08 -14.01 15.06
N GLU A 88 5.46 -12.82 15.46
CA GLU A 88 4.65 -11.89 16.25
C GLU A 88 3.43 -11.33 15.50
N ALA A 89 3.40 -11.40 14.17
CA ALA A 89 2.25 -10.99 13.36
C ALA A 89 1.15 -12.07 13.29
N GLY A 90 1.38 -13.20 13.94
CA GLY A 90 0.51 -14.38 13.92
C GLY A 90 0.90 -15.38 12.82
N ALA A 91 0.63 -16.64 13.06
CA ALA A 91 1.07 -17.75 12.19
C ALA A 91 0.52 -17.67 10.76
N GLU A 92 -0.65 -17.05 10.57
CA GLU A 92 -1.27 -16.91 9.24
C GLU A 92 -0.61 -15.83 8.39
N ALA A 93 -0.23 -14.70 8.98
CA ALA A 93 0.50 -13.64 8.29
C ALA A 93 1.86 -14.13 7.77
N HIS A 94 2.49 -15.01 8.55
CA HIS A 94 3.80 -15.59 8.25
C HIS A 94 3.82 -16.56 7.08
N ARG A 95 2.69 -17.15 6.76
CA ARG A 95 2.56 -18.22 5.77
C ARG A 95 1.75 -17.80 4.55
N GLY A 96 1.41 -16.54 4.42
CA GLY A 96 0.65 -16.06 3.29
C GLY A 96 1.38 -16.29 1.96
N PRO A 97 0.68 -16.70 0.88
CA PRO A 97 1.30 -17.04 -0.41
C PRO A 97 2.20 -15.93 -0.98
N GLY A 98 1.86 -14.68 -0.75
CA GLY A 98 2.67 -13.55 -1.22
C GLY A 98 4.02 -13.44 -0.51
N MET A 99 4.07 -13.73 0.79
CA MET A 99 5.32 -13.77 1.55
C MET A 99 6.16 -14.99 1.15
N GLN A 100 5.55 -16.17 1.06
CA GLN A 100 6.24 -17.38 0.60
C GLN A 100 6.84 -17.18 -0.79
N TRP A 101 6.07 -16.61 -1.71
CA TRP A 101 6.53 -16.26 -3.04
C TRP A 101 7.74 -15.33 -3.00
N SER A 102 7.65 -14.22 -2.26
CA SER A 102 8.74 -13.25 -2.19
C SER A 102 10.03 -13.79 -1.60
N GLN A 103 9.94 -14.79 -0.71
CA GLN A 103 11.09 -15.48 -0.12
C GLN A 103 11.72 -16.53 -1.05
N ALA A 104 10.94 -17.05 -2.01
CA ALA A 104 11.38 -18.12 -2.90
C ALA A 104 11.90 -17.64 -4.25
N VAL A 105 11.43 -16.48 -4.74
CA VAL A 105 11.77 -16.01 -6.08
C VAL A 105 13.24 -15.64 -6.21
N GLN A 106 13.75 -15.83 -7.44
CA GLN A 106 15.14 -15.55 -7.80
C GLN A 106 15.20 -14.75 -9.11
N PRO A 107 16.31 -14.04 -9.38
CA PRO A 107 16.54 -13.44 -10.67
C PRO A 107 16.38 -14.44 -11.81
N GLY A 108 15.64 -14.07 -12.84
CA GLY A 108 15.31 -14.91 -13.99
C GLY A 108 13.96 -15.63 -13.89
N ASP A 109 13.37 -15.79 -12.70
CA ASP A 109 12.02 -16.33 -12.54
C ASP A 109 10.99 -15.40 -13.22
N GLN A 110 9.85 -15.96 -13.58
CA GLN A 110 8.76 -15.21 -14.23
C GLN A 110 7.48 -15.30 -13.40
N VAL A 111 6.73 -14.22 -13.37
CA VAL A 111 5.43 -14.16 -12.70
C VAL A 111 4.44 -13.36 -13.52
N ALA A 112 3.19 -13.82 -13.56
CA ALA A 112 2.12 -13.03 -14.17
C ALA A 112 1.73 -11.86 -13.26
N VAL A 113 1.58 -10.67 -13.85
CA VAL A 113 1.27 -9.43 -13.15
C VAL A 113 0.07 -8.77 -13.80
N ARG A 114 -0.87 -8.30 -12.98
CA ARG A 114 -2.04 -7.52 -13.43
C ARG A 114 -1.97 -6.10 -12.87
N GLY A 115 -2.22 -5.12 -13.71
CA GLY A 115 -2.24 -3.71 -13.32
C GLY A 115 -2.14 -2.77 -14.51
N PRO A 116 -1.71 -1.53 -14.29
CA PRO A 116 -1.61 -0.90 -12.97
C PRO A 116 -2.97 -0.57 -12.37
N GLY A 117 -3.01 -0.34 -11.08
CA GLY A 117 -4.12 0.29 -10.36
C GLY A 117 -3.58 1.44 -9.51
N GLY A 118 -4.44 2.36 -9.12
CA GLY A 118 -4.13 3.56 -8.34
C GLY A 118 -5.07 4.68 -8.74
N HIS A 119 -5.29 5.64 -7.85
CA HIS A 119 -6.29 6.69 -8.08
C HIS A 119 -5.84 8.06 -7.58
N TRP A 120 -4.89 8.14 -6.65
CA TRP A 120 -4.53 9.41 -6.06
C TRP A 120 -3.31 10.02 -6.75
N GLN A 121 -3.48 11.27 -7.15
CA GLN A 121 -2.40 12.12 -7.64
C GLN A 121 -2.19 13.21 -6.59
N THR A 122 -0.93 13.55 -6.34
CA THR A 122 -0.62 14.69 -5.47
C THR A 122 -1.17 15.96 -6.11
N PRO A 123 -2.09 16.71 -5.46
CA PRO A 123 -2.56 17.96 -6.03
C PRO A 123 -1.44 18.98 -6.16
N ASP A 124 -1.45 19.76 -7.23
CA ASP A 124 -0.40 20.76 -7.51
C ASP A 124 -0.36 21.87 -6.45
N ASP A 125 -1.49 22.17 -5.81
CA ASP A 125 -1.66 23.19 -4.79
C ASP A 125 -1.56 22.66 -3.36
N ILE A 126 -1.16 21.39 -3.18
CA ILE A 126 -1.00 20.80 -1.84
C ILE A 126 0.06 21.55 -1.05
N CYS A 127 -0.30 22.03 0.13
CA CYS A 127 0.63 22.65 1.05
C CYS A 127 0.94 21.79 2.29
N HIS A 128 0.05 20.87 2.63
CA HIS A 128 0.26 19.94 3.74
C HIS A 128 -0.36 18.57 3.47
N LEU A 129 0.44 17.51 3.67
CA LEU A 129 0.01 16.12 3.62
C LEU A 129 -0.02 15.53 5.03
N LEU A 130 -1.18 15.03 5.46
CA LEU A 130 -1.29 14.09 6.57
C LEU A 130 -1.29 12.66 6.02
N ALA A 131 -0.27 11.87 6.29
CA ALA A 131 -0.26 10.45 5.97
C ALA A 131 -0.48 9.64 7.26
N VAL A 132 -1.54 8.83 7.32
CA VAL A 132 -1.79 7.88 8.40
C VAL A 132 -1.63 6.47 7.84
N ALA A 133 -0.65 5.72 8.32
CA ALA A 133 -0.25 4.48 7.67
C ALA A 133 0.27 3.42 8.65
N ASP A 134 -0.13 2.17 8.41
CA ASP A 134 0.56 1.02 8.96
C ASP A 134 1.77 0.60 8.08
N ALA A 135 2.51 -0.40 8.50
CA ALA A 135 3.73 -0.83 7.84
C ALA A 135 3.52 -1.17 6.35
N VAL A 136 2.41 -1.84 5.98
CA VAL A 136 2.17 -2.26 4.58
C VAL A 136 1.86 -1.11 3.64
N ALA A 137 1.45 0.03 4.17
CA ALA A 137 1.17 1.24 3.39
C ALA A 137 2.39 2.17 3.25
N LEU A 138 3.48 1.95 4.00
CA LEU A 138 4.67 2.82 3.95
C LEU A 138 5.32 2.93 2.57
N PRO A 139 5.36 1.90 1.71
CA PRO A 139 5.83 2.07 0.32
C PRO A 139 5.02 3.12 -0.46
N ALA A 140 3.70 3.17 -0.28
CA ALA A 140 2.86 4.19 -0.92
C ALA A 140 3.05 5.58 -0.30
N VAL A 141 3.26 5.66 1.03
CA VAL A 141 3.63 6.91 1.70
C VAL A 141 4.96 7.44 1.18
N ALA A 142 5.95 6.56 0.96
CA ALA A 142 7.23 6.97 0.39
C ALA A 142 7.09 7.56 -1.02
N ASN A 143 6.21 7.01 -1.85
CA ASN A 143 5.89 7.58 -3.16
C ASN A 143 5.18 8.94 -3.02
N ALA A 144 4.21 9.04 -2.10
CA ALA A 144 3.51 10.29 -1.84
C ALA A 144 4.46 11.41 -1.40
N LEU A 145 5.39 11.10 -0.50
CA LEU A 145 6.42 12.06 -0.06
C LEU A 145 7.36 12.49 -1.18
N ALA A 146 7.78 11.53 -2.03
CA ALA A 146 8.66 11.83 -3.17
C ALA A 146 7.98 12.71 -4.23
N ALA A 147 6.65 12.65 -4.33
CA ALA A 147 5.85 13.43 -5.26
C ALA A 147 5.40 14.80 -4.70
N LEU A 148 5.70 15.10 -3.43
CA LEU A 148 5.31 16.39 -2.83
C LEU A 148 6.09 17.56 -3.44
N PRO A 149 5.42 18.67 -3.74
CA PRO A 149 6.10 19.91 -4.08
C PRO A 149 7.09 20.34 -2.98
N THR A 150 8.16 21.01 -3.38
CA THR A 150 9.18 21.49 -2.43
C THR A 150 8.66 22.51 -1.41
N SER A 151 7.52 23.15 -1.68
CA SER A 151 6.83 24.07 -0.76
C SER A 151 5.95 23.34 0.26
N ALA A 152 5.57 22.10 0.02
CA ALA A 152 4.65 21.37 0.89
C ALA A 152 5.36 20.78 2.12
N ARG A 153 4.61 20.65 3.20
CA ARG A 153 4.99 19.95 4.42
C ARG A 153 4.23 18.63 4.56
N ALA A 154 4.73 17.73 5.37
CA ALA A 154 4.02 16.49 5.67
C ALA A 154 4.08 16.15 7.16
N THR A 155 2.98 15.60 7.66
CA THR A 155 2.91 14.93 8.96
C THR A 155 2.57 13.46 8.71
N ILE A 156 3.44 12.56 9.15
CA ILE A 156 3.23 11.12 9.01
C ILE A 156 2.88 10.57 10.38
N VAL A 157 1.68 10.03 10.50
CA VAL A 157 1.27 9.24 11.65
C VAL A 157 1.54 7.78 11.32
N ARG A 158 2.65 7.29 11.83
CA ARG A 158 3.08 5.91 11.65
C ARG A 158 2.49 5.07 12.75
N VAL A 159 1.66 4.10 12.39
CA VAL A 159 1.12 3.14 13.36
C VAL A 159 2.27 2.28 13.89
N ASN A 160 2.38 2.20 15.22
CA ASN A 160 3.47 1.52 15.88
C ASN A 160 3.65 0.09 15.35
N GLY A 161 4.80 -0.17 14.80
CA GLY A 161 5.18 -1.43 14.19
C GLY A 161 6.69 -1.57 14.20
N ARG A 162 7.19 -2.81 14.13
CA ARG A 162 8.61 -3.14 14.19
C ARG A 162 9.36 -2.90 12.86
N HIS A 163 8.70 -2.28 11.88
CA HIS A 163 9.28 -2.11 10.55
C HIS A 163 9.77 -0.70 10.36
N ASP A 164 11.08 -0.54 10.36
CA ASP A 164 11.74 0.71 9.98
C ASP A 164 11.87 0.83 8.46
N TYR A 165 10.72 0.91 7.79
CA TYR A 165 10.71 1.16 6.36
C TYR A 165 11.27 2.56 6.06
N PRO A 166 12.25 2.68 5.15
CA PRO A 166 12.89 3.95 4.84
C PRO A 166 11.92 4.89 4.11
N LEU A 167 11.73 6.06 4.68
CA LEU A 167 10.96 7.15 4.09
C LEU A 167 11.91 8.27 3.64
N PRO A 168 11.62 9.00 2.56
CA PRO A 168 12.42 10.15 2.12
C PRO A 168 12.15 11.36 3.03
N LEU A 169 12.69 11.31 4.24
CA LEU A 169 12.50 12.35 5.26
C LEU A 169 13.36 13.57 4.94
N THR A 170 12.77 14.75 5.13
CA THR A 170 13.40 16.06 5.05
C THR A 170 13.00 16.88 6.28
N ASP A 171 13.53 18.09 6.43
CA ASP A 171 13.15 19.07 7.47
C ASP A 171 11.67 19.48 7.41
N ARG A 172 10.99 19.18 6.32
CA ARG A 172 9.56 19.47 6.10
C ARG A 172 8.64 18.31 6.47
N VAL A 173 9.20 17.18 6.90
CA VAL A 173 8.44 15.97 7.25
C VAL A 173 8.53 15.71 8.74
N THR A 174 7.40 15.76 9.41
CA THR A 174 7.28 15.37 10.82
C THR A 174 6.74 13.95 10.91
N VAL A 175 7.38 13.10 11.72
CA VAL A 175 6.91 11.73 11.97
C VAL A 175 6.43 11.61 13.41
N VAL A 176 5.21 11.13 13.58
CA VAL A 176 4.58 10.86 14.86
C VAL A 176 4.23 9.37 14.92
N THR A 177 4.49 8.72 16.04
CA THR A 177 4.12 7.31 16.24
C THR A 177 2.79 7.23 16.96
N ALA A 178 1.85 6.45 16.42
CA ALA A 178 0.57 6.14 17.04
C ALA A 178 0.55 4.68 17.56
N PRO A 179 -0.21 4.35 18.60
CA PRO A 179 -0.43 2.97 19.01
C PRO A 179 -1.16 2.17 17.92
N ARG A 180 -1.29 0.84 18.11
CA ARG A 180 -1.93 -0.02 17.09
C ARG A 180 -3.46 -0.01 17.14
N ASP A 181 -4.03 0.35 18.28
CA ASP A 181 -5.49 0.37 18.42
C ASP A 181 -6.09 1.55 17.65
N PRO A 182 -7.26 1.36 17.03
CA PRO A 182 -7.89 2.39 16.20
C PRO A 182 -8.19 3.70 16.96
N ASP A 183 -8.61 3.61 18.22
CA ASP A 183 -8.96 4.79 19.03
C ASP A 183 -7.72 5.60 19.37
N GLY A 184 -6.62 4.94 19.71
CA GLY A 184 -5.34 5.57 19.96
C GLY A 184 -4.74 6.24 18.72
N ILE A 185 -4.96 5.66 17.53
CA ILE A 185 -4.55 6.28 16.26
C ILE A 185 -5.36 7.57 16.03
N VAL A 186 -6.67 7.52 16.24
CA VAL A 186 -7.55 8.70 16.12
C VAL A 186 -7.15 9.76 17.14
N ALA A 187 -6.95 9.38 18.41
CA ALA A 187 -6.52 10.30 19.47
C ALA A 187 -5.17 10.97 19.13
N THR A 188 -4.23 10.22 18.53
CA THR A 188 -2.96 10.80 18.07
C THR A 188 -3.20 11.91 17.04
N VAL A 189 -4.06 11.65 16.04
CA VAL A 189 -4.39 12.66 15.01
C VAL A 189 -5.18 13.83 15.61
N GLN A 190 -6.06 13.58 16.58
CA GLN A 190 -6.79 14.63 17.28
C GLN A 190 -5.87 15.64 17.99
N GLY A 191 -4.75 15.16 18.53
CA GLY A 191 -3.73 16.00 19.17
C GLY A 191 -2.87 16.84 18.20
N LEU A 192 -2.98 16.62 16.88
CA LEU A 192 -2.18 17.36 15.90
C LEU A 192 -2.83 18.70 15.54
N ASP A 193 -1.99 19.74 15.45
CA ASP A 193 -2.36 21.00 14.81
C ASP A 193 -2.17 20.85 13.29
N LEU A 194 -3.28 20.68 12.58
CA LEU A 194 -3.28 20.47 11.13
C LEU A 194 -3.76 21.75 10.42
N PRO A 195 -3.02 22.22 9.41
CA PRO A 195 -3.47 23.32 8.57
C PRO A 195 -4.83 23.04 7.91
N GLN A 196 -5.64 24.07 7.69
CA GLN A 196 -6.95 23.94 7.04
C GLN A 196 -6.90 23.30 5.64
N ASN A 197 -5.78 23.50 4.92
CA ASN A 197 -5.57 22.97 3.57
C ASN A 197 -4.86 21.60 3.56
N THR A 198 -5.02 20.82 4.64
CA THR A 198 -4.44 19.47 4.72
C THR A 198 -5.15 18.52 3.77
N HIS A 199 -4.37 17.75 3.00
CA HIS A 199 -4.81 16.56 2.32
C HIS A 199 -4.43 15.33 3.14
N ALA A 200 -5.34 14.38 3.27
CA ALA A 200 -5.15 13.20 4.11
C ALA A 200 -5.03 11.93 3.27
N PHE A 201 -3.92 11.22 3.42
CA PHE A 201 -3.63 9.92 2.82
C PHE A 201 -3.70 8.86 3.93
N VAL A 202 -4.81 8.11 3.98
CA VAL A 202 -5.11 7.19 5.08
C VAL A 202 -5.14 5.75 4.54
N HIS A 203 -4.04 5.05 4.67
CA HIS A 203 -3.85 3.74 4.04
C HIS A 203 -3.39 2.67 5.04
N GLY A 204 -3.91 1.46 4.92
CA GLY A 204 -3.51 0.32 5.75
C GLY A 204 -4.67 -0.57 6.18
N GLU A 205 -4.72 -0.95 7.45
CA GLU A 205 -5.77 -1.81 7.99
C GLU A 205 -7.15 -1.15 7.96
N ALA A 206 -8.15 -1.91 7.57
CA ALA A 206 -9.55 -1.45 7.49
C ALA A 206 -10.08 -0.91 8.82
N ALA A 207 -9.71 -1.54 9.95
CA ALA A 207 -10.10 -1.10 11.29
C ALA A 207 -9.52 0.27 11.68
N MET A 208 -8.39 0.67 11.09
CA MET A 208 -7.79 2.00 11.22
C MET A 208 -8.40 3.00 10.24
N VAL A 209 -8.56 2.60 8.97
CA VAL A 209 -8.96 3.51 7.88
C VAL A 209 -10.36 4.07 8.11
N ARG A 210 -11.30 3.24 8.55
CA ARG A 210 -12.71 3.62 8.72
C ARG A 210 -12.92 4.71 9.80
N PRO A 211 -12.49 4.53 11.05
CA PRO A 211 -12.65 5.55 12.08
C PRO A 211 -11.84 6.82 11.78
N MET A 212 -10.65 6.68 11.17
CA MET A 212 -9.84 7.82 10.78
C MET A 212 -10.52 8.67 9.71
N ARG A 213 -11.10 8.05 8.67
CA ARG A 213 -11.89 8.78 7.66
C ARG A 213 -13.07 9.51 8.31
N ARG A 214 -13.82 8.81 9.19
CA ARG A 214 -14.93 9.42 9.91
C ARG A 214 -14.49 10.64 10.72
N HIS A 215 -13.40 10.51 11.50
CA HIS A 215 -12.83 11.60 12.28
C HIS A 215 -12.46 12.79 11.39
N LEU A 216 -11.69 12.57 10.32
CA LEU A 216 -11.26 13.63 9.43
C LEU A 216 -12.43 14.31 8.73
N ARG A 217 -13.44 13.55 8.35
CA ARG A 217 -14.61 14.03 7.61
C ARG A 217 -15.60 14.79 8.49
N LEU A 218 -16.00 14.18 9.62
CA LEU A 218 -17.11 14.68 10.44
C LEU A 218 -16.66 15.56 11.59
N GLU A 219 -15.50 15.29 12.20
CA GLU A 219 -15.04 16.04 13.36
C GLU A 219 -14.06 17.16 12.98
N ARG A 220 -13.15 16.88 12.03
CA ARG A 220 -12.20 17.87 11.50
C ARG A 220 -12.76 18.70 10.33
N GLY A 221 -13.85 18.25 9.71
CA GLY A 221 -14.51 18.96 8.61
C GLY A 221 -13.71 18.99 7.30
N LEU A 222 -12.77 18.04 7.11
CA LEU A 222 -12.03 17.99 5.84
C LEU A 222 -12.99 17.65 4.69
N PRO A 223 -12.91 18.36 3.55
CA PRO A 223 -13.66 18.01 2.35
C PRO A 223 -13.36 16.59 1.86
N ARG A 224 -14.33 15.94 1.23
CA ARG A 224 -14.20 14.57 0.73
C ARG A 224 -13.03 14.41 -0.23
N ASP A 225 -12.87 15.33 -1.14
CA ASP A 225 -11.82 15.36 -2.16
C ASP A 225 -10.41 15.54 -1.60
N ARG A 226 -10.30 15.94 -0.32
CA ARG A 226 -9.03 16.01 0.40
C ARG A 226 -8.72 14.79 1.26
N ILE A 227 -9.61 13.81 1.31
CA ILE A 227 -9.39 12.59 2.08
C ILE A 227 -9.28 11.41 1.12
N HIS A 228 -8.11 10.78 1.07
CA HIS A 228 -7.85 9.60 0.26
C HIS A 228 -7.67 8.36 1.14
N PRO A 229 -8.77 7.64 1.46
CA PRO A 229 -8.72 6.44 2.29
C PRO A 229 -8.56 5.20 1.43
N SER A 230 -7.71 4.27 1.82
CA SER A 230 -7.59 2.97 1.17
C SER A 230 -7.28 1.86 2.17
N ALA A 231 -8.26 0.99 2.40
CA ALA A 231 -8.05 -0.19 3.22
C ALA A 231 -7.38 -1.29 2.39
N TYR A 232 -6.23 -1.76 2.86
CA TYR A 232 -5.41 -2.77 2.19
C TYR A 232 -5.72 -4.18 2.67
N TRP A 233 -6.00 -4.33 3.95
CA TRP A 233 -6.24 -5.60 4.61
C TRP A 233 -7.18 -5.44 5.81
N PHE A 234 -7.65 -6.54 6.34
CA PHE A 234 -8.52 -6.60 7.50
C PHE A 234 -8.05 -7.73 8.43
N ALA A 235 -7.79 -7.43 9.70
CA ALA A 235 -7.35 -8.42 10.68
C ALA A 235 -8.31 -9.60 10.78
N GLY A 236 -7.78 -10.82 10.84
CA GLY A 236 -8.57 -12.05 10.89
C GLY A 236 -9.14 -12.50 9.54
N ARG A 237 -8.76 -11.86 8.43
CA ARG A 237 -9.12 -12.31 7.08
C ARG A 237 -7.87 -12.42 6.21
N ASP A 238 -7.83 -13.45 5.39
CA ASP A 238 -6.87 -13.54 4.31
C ASP A 238 -7.17 -12.54 3.19
N ALA A 239 -6.27 -12.40 2.22
CA ALA A 239 -6.41 -11.42 1.14
C ALA A 239 -7.61 -11.70 0.22
N ASP A 240 -8.03 -12.95 0.08
CA ASP A 240 -9.16 -13.33 -0.76
C ASP A 240 -10.48 -13.09 -0.03
N GLY A 241 -10.57 -13.43 1.24
CA GLY A 241 -11.70 -13.12 2.11
C GLY A 241 -11.89 -11.60 2.29
N TRP A 242 -10.79 -10.84 2.40
CA TRP A 242 -10.87 -9.38 2.39
C TRP A 242 -11.39 -8.83 1.06
N ARG A 243 -10.90 -9.34 -0.06
CA ARG A 243 -11.35 -8.92 -1.39
C ARG A 243 -12.83 -9.14 -1.60
N ALA A 244 -13.39 -10.24 -1.08
CA ALA A 244 -14.80 -10.57 -1.20
C ALA A 244 -15.71 -9.52 -0.56
N ILE A 245 -15.29 -8.90 0.55
CA ILE A 245 -16.11 -7.93 1.29
C ILE A 245 -15.69 -6.47 1.10
N LYS A 246 -14.56 -6.21 0.45
CA LYS A 246 -13.97 -4.85 0.34
C LYS A 246 -14.94 -3.84 -0.30
N GLN A 247 -15.71 -4.26 -1.28
CA GLN A 247 -16.66 -3.36 -1.94
C GLN A 247 -17.78 -2.94 -1.00
N ASP A 248 -18.33 -3.86 -0.20
CA ASP A 248 -19.36 -3.58 0.79
C ASP A 248 -18.82 -2.72 1.93
N PHE A 249 -17.60 -3.01 2.37
CA PHE A 249 -16.89 -2.18 3.35
C PHE A 249 -16.76 -0.74 2.87
N ASN A 250 -16.33 -0.52 1.63
CA ASN A 250 -16.19 0.82 1.08
C ASN A 250 -17.54 1.54 1.00
N ARG A 251 -18.59 0.87 0.52
CA ARG A 251 -19.95 1.44 0.47
C ARG A 251 -20.47 1.84 1.86
N SER A 252 -20.24 0.98 2.86
CA SER A 252 -20.67 1.30 4.23
C SER A 252 -19.89 2.48 4.82
N MET A 253 -18.61 2.58 4.51
CA MET A 253 -17.77 3.69 4.94
C MET A 253 -18.16 5.02 4.26
N ASP A 254 -18.59 4.98 2.99
CA ASP A 254 -19.14 6.14 2.27
C ASP A 254 -20.46 6.61 2.92
N ALA A 255 -21.38 5.69 3.18
CA ALA A 255 -22.65 6.01 3.82
C ALA A 255 -22.50 6.61 5.22
N GLU A 256 -21.52 6.18 6.03
CA GLU A 256 -21.25 6.75 7.37
C GLU A 256 -20.72 8.17 7.32
N SER A 257 -20.05 8.54 6.25
CA SER A 257 -19.46 9.87 6.08
C SER A 257 -20.41 10.85 5.38
N GLY A 258 -21.59 10.39 4.96
CA GLY A 258 -22.58 11.20 4.21
C GLY A 258 -22.11 11.53 2.79
N ASP A 259 -21.29 10.65 2.21
CA ASP A 259 -20.65 10.82 0.90
C ASP A 259 -21.34 10.00 -0.20
#